data_30a8f0b5b5fe671109b7fa895e3b395c
#
_entry.id   30a8f0b5b5fe671109b7fa895e3b395c
#
_cell.length_a   1.000
_cell.length_b   1.000
_cell.length_c   1.000
_cell.angle_alpha   90.00
_cell.angle_beta   90.00
_cell.angle_gamma   90.00
#
_symmetry.space_group_name_H-M   'P 1'
#
loop_
_entity.id
_entity.type
_entity.pdbx_description
1 polymer ?
#
loop_
_entity_poly.entity_id
_entity_poly.type
_entity_poly.pdbx_seq_one_letter_code
_entity_poly.pdbx_strand_id
1 'polypeptide(L)'
;MEDDRDRLIVIVAGYPREMEQFIDSNPGLRSRFTRYIDFPDFEDQELSQIFGALCRKHGLSLTPDLKEKTLHHFHWKAENAGRDSGNGRMARNTFEKVVHEQADRLSKAGIYDAEALSILEAADLESPAEPMWREYRKSGRGYIVKCEHCEATYSWNSAIEMPVAKCDKCGREFNAEFGMLIE
;
A
#
# COMPACT_ATOMS: atom_id res chain seq x y z
N MET A 1 27.99 14.27 22.87
CA MET A 1 28.05 13.32 21.72
C MET A 1 29.49 12.88 21.43
N GLU A 2 30.47 13.74 21.52
CA GLU A 2 31.88 13.36 21.23
C GLU A 2 32.46 12.48 22.35
N ASP A 3 32.23 12.85 23.59
CA ASP A 3 32.76 12.16 24.78
C ASP A 3 32.18 10.76 25.03
N ASP A 4 31.02 10.45 24.41
CA ASP A 4 30.31 9.18 24.54
C ASP A 4 30.15 8.44 23.19
N ARG A 5 30.99 8.75 22.22
CA ARG A 5 30.90 8.25 20.85
C ARG A 5 30.83 6.72 20.76
N ASP A 6 31.51 6.03 21.64
CA ASP A 6 31.56 4.55 21.65
C ASP A 6 30.40 3.90 22.44
N ARG A 7 29.57 4.70 23.10
CA ARG A 7 28.50 4.22 23.98
C ARG A 7 27.11 4.73 23.60
N LEU A 8 27.03 5.68 22.68
CA LEU A 8 25.76 6.34 22.31
C LEU A 8 25.53 6.28 20.82
N ILE A 9 24.37 5.76 20.43
CA ILE A 9 23.82 5.86 19.09
C ILE A 9 22.72 6.91 19.13
N VAL A 10 22.82 7.93 18.28
CA VAL A 10 21.82 8.99 18.13
C VAL A 10 21.12 8.81 16.79
N ILE A 11 19.80 8.64 16.83
CA ILE A 11 18.93 8.56 15.66
C ILE A 11 17.97 9.75 15.74
N VAL A 12 17.92 10.54 14.68
CA VAL A 12 16.95 11.62 14.52
C VAL A 12 16.05 11.29 13.32
N ALA A 13 14.78 11.58 13.44
CA ALA A 13 13.81 11.35 12.37
C ALA A 13 12.88 12.56 12.26
N GLY A 14 12.51 12.90 11.05
CA GLY A 14 11.61 14.00 10.74
C GLY A 14 11.37 14.06 9.24
N TYR A 15 10.56 15.02 8.79
CA TYR A 15 10.35 15.23 7.36
C TYR A 15 11.63 15.75 6.69
N PRO A 16 11.91 15.37 5.44
CA PRO A 16 13.20 15.68 4.79
C PRO A 16 13.57 17.16 4.84
N ARG A 17 12.61 18.04 4.57
CA ARG A 17 12.84 19.50 4.57
C ARG A 17 13.18 20.06 5.94
N GLU A 18 12.46 19.63 6.97
CA GLU A 18 12.70 20.04 8.36
C GLU A 18 14.01 19.47 8.89
N MET A 19 14.36 18.24 8.48
CA MET A 19 15.62 17.61 8.83
C MET A 19 16.81 18.32 8.18
N GLU A 20 16.67 18.76 6.92
CA GLU A 20 17.71 19.57 6.25
C GLU A 20 17.95 20.89 6.99
N GLN A 21 16.87 21.59 7.34
CA GLN A 21 16.96 22.84 8.14
C GLN A 21 17.59 22.59 9.52
N PHE A 22 17.23 21.49 10.18
CA PHE A 22 17.82 21.11 11.46
C PHE A 22 19.34 20.86 11.34
N ILE A 23 19.76 20.11 10.35
CA ILE A 23 21.19 19.81 10.12
C ILE A 23 21.98 21.10 9.78
N ASP A 24 21.39 22.00 9.00
CA ASP A 24 22.02 23.27 8.60
C ASP A 24 22.01 24.35 9.69
N SER A 25 21.17 24.20 10.72
CA SER A 25 21.12 25.13 11.85
C SER A 25 22.42 25.17 12.67
N ASN A 26 23.24 24.11 12.58
CA ASN A 26 24.52 24.04 13.29
C ASN A 26 25.57 23.31 12.45
N PRO A 27 26.68 23.99 12.08
CA PRO A 27 27.75 23.40 11.24
C PRO A 27 28.33 22.07 11.78
N GLY A 28 28.29 21.88 13.12
CA GLY A 28 28.76 20.67 13.76
C GLY A 28 27.83 19.46 13.65
N LEU A 29 26.55 19.66 13.27
CA LEU A 29 25.61 18.55 13.11
C LEU A 29 25.89 17.77 11.84
N ARG A 30 26.16 18.45 10.72
CA ARG A 30 26.47 17.80 9.44
C ARG A 30 27.67 16.86 9.51
N SER A 31 28.70 17.21 10.29
CA SER A 31 29.88 16.34 10.50
C SER A 31 29.63 15.16 11.45
N ARG A 32 28.61 15.25 12.31
CA ARG A 32 28.28 14.21 13.29
C ARG A 32 27.23 13.23 12.78
N PHE A 33 26.26 13.69 11.97
CA PHE A 33 25.28 12.84 11.30
C PHE A 33 25.82 12.46 9.92
N THR A 34 26.46 11.30 9.84
CA THR A 34 27.14 10.83 8.63
C THR A 34 26.31 9.84 7.82
N ARG A 35 25.19 9.36 8.37
CA ARG A 35 24.25 8.46 7.71
C ARG A 35 22.88 9.11 7.57
N TYR A 36 22.40 9.11 6.34
CA TYR A 36 21.06 9.56 5.98
C TYR A 36 20.32 8.36 5.38
N ILE A 37 19.10 8.15 5.82
CA ILE A 37 18.22 7.11 5.33
C ILE A 37 16.91 7.79 4.93
N ASP A 38 16.65 7.82 3.64
CA ASP A 38 15.41 8.35 3.11
C ASP A 38 14.35 7.26 3.07
N PHE A 39 13.13 7.61 3.44
CA PHE A 39 11.95 6.79 3.33
C PHE A 39 11.01 7.46 2.33
N PRO A 40 11.07 7.08 1.05
CA PRO A 40 10.15 7.61 0.05
C PRO A 40 8.71 7.23 0.39
N ASP A 41 7.76 7.97 -0.16
CA ASP A 41 6.36 7.59 -0.06
C ASP A 41 6.12 6.26 -0.80
N PHE A 42 5.20 5.47 -0.29
CA PHE A 42 4.77 4.24 -0.93
C PHE A 42 4.01 4.54 -2.23
N GLU A 43 4.27 3.75 -3.26
CA GLU A 43 3.48 3.75 -4.48
C GLU A 43 2.08 3.15 -4.23
N ASP A 44 1.15 3.37 -5.15
CA ASP A 44 -0.22 2.86 -5.08
C ASP A 44 -0.29 1.34 -4.96
N GLN A 45 0.57 0.63 -5.69
CA GLN A 45 0.74 -0.82 -5.58
C GLN A 45 1.21 -1.25 -4.19
N GLU A 46 2.20 -0.55 -3.63
CA GLU A 46 2.73 -0.86 -2.29
C GLU A 46 1.68 -0.60 -1.21
N LEU A 47 0.91 0.49 -1.33
CA LEU A 47 -0.21 0.77 -0.43
C LEU A 47 -1.28 -0.32 -0.50
N SER A 48 -1.58 -0.83 -1.70
CA SER A 48 -2.49 -1.97 -1.90
C SER A 48 -1.96 -3.24 -1.26
N GLN A 49 -0.65 -3.51 -1.37
CA GLN A 49 0.00 -4.66 -0.73
C GLN A 49 -0.03 -4.56 0.80
N ILE A 50 0.19 -3.35 1.37
CA ILE A 50 0.08 -3.10 2.81
C ILE A 50 -1.36 -3.36 3.29
N PHE A 51 -2.36 -2.89 2.55
CA PHE A 51 -3.77 -3.16 2.83
C PHE A 51 -4.07 -4.67 2.81
N GLY A 52 -3.65 -5.38 1.76
CA GLY A 52 -3.80 -6.84 1.67
C GLY A 52 -3.09 -7.59 2.80
N ALA A 53 -1.90 -7.16 3.19
CA ALA A 53 -1.17 -7.72 4.33
C ALA A 53 -1.90 -7.51 5.66
N LEU A 54 -2.53 -6.35 5.87
CA LEU A 54 -3.37 -6.10 7.04
C LEU A 54 -4.60 -7.02 7.04
N CYS A 55 -5.28 -7.20 5.91
CA CYS A 55 -6.42 -8.12 5.79
C CYS A 55 -6.00 -9.54 6.16
N ARG A 56 -4.93 -10.08 5.58
CA ARG A 56 -4.41 -11.41 5.91
C ARG A 56 -4.04 -11.57 7.38
N LYS A 57 -3.38 -10.57 7.97
CA LYS A 57 -3.03 -10.57 9.40
C LYS A 57 -4.25 -10.71 10.30
N HIS A 58 -5.39 -10.20 9.88
CA HIS A 58 -6.66 -10.28 10.60
C HIS A 58 -7.56 -11.44 10.17
N GLY A 59 -7.06 -12.35 9.32
CA GLY A 59 -7.82 -13.51 8.84
C GLY A 59 -8.92 -13.16 7.84
N LEU A 60 -8.82 -11.99 7.19
CA LEU A 60 -9.77 -11.52 6.21
C LEU A 60 -9.28 -11.77 4.79
N SER A 61 -10.16 -12.25 3.93
CA SER A 61 -9.94 -12.44 2.50
C SER A 61 -10.62 -11.35 1.68
N LEU A 62 -10.04 -11.04 0.55
CA LEU A 62 -10.52 -10.01 -0.38
C LEU A 62 -11.15 -10.68 -1.60
N THR A 63 -12.34 -10.24 -1.99
CA THR A 63 -12.87 -10.61 -3.29
C THR A 63 -12.02 -10.03 -4.42
N PRO A 64 -11.97 -10.64 -5.61
CA PRO A 64 -11.25 -10.09 -6.77
C PRO A 64 -11.66 -8.65 -7.08
N ASP A 65 -12.95 -8.36 -7.03
CA ASP A 65 -13.50 -7.01 -7.25
C ASP A 65 -12.99 -5.98 -6.25
N LEU A 66 -12.87 -6.37 -4.97
CA LEU A 66 -12.30 -5.47 -3.95
C LEU A 66 -10.81 -5.23 -4.18
N LYS A 67 -10.05 -6.24 -4.60
CA LYS A 67 -8.63 -6.06 -4.94
C LYS A 67 -8.43 -5.03 -6.06
N GLU A 68 -9.20 -5.15 -7.14
CA GLU A 68 -9.19 -4.18 -8.23
C GLU A 68 -9.56 -2.77 -7.73
N LYS A 69 -10.66 -2.67 -7.02
CA LYS A 69 -11.15 -1.39 -6.52
C LYS A 69 -10.16 -0.73 -5.55
N THR A 70 -9.47 -1.51 -4.74
CA THR A 70 -8.44 -1.04 -3.80
C THR A 70 -7.26 -0.41 -4.55
N LEU A 71 -6.81 -1.02 -5.65
CA LEU A 71 -5.73 -0.48 -6.47
C LEU A 71 -6.12 0.90 -7.05
N HIS A 72 -7.31 1.01 -7.64
CA HIS A 72 -7.82 2.29 -8.14
C HIS A 72 -8.02 3.33 -7.02
N HIS A 73 -8.43 2.89 -5.83
CA HIS A 73 -8.59 3.76 -4.66
C HIS A 73 -7.25 4.39 -4.26
N PHE A 74 -6.20 3.60 -4.13
CA PHE A 74 -4.87 4.12 -3.76
C PHE A 74 -4.23 4.94 -4.86
N HIS A 75 -4.40 4.55 -6.13
CA HIS A 75 -3.97 5.35 -7.26
C HIS A 75 -4.61 6.75 -7.24
N TRP A 76 -5.93 6.83 -7.13
CA TRP A 76 -6.64 8.10 -7.03
C TRP A 76 -6.17 8.91 -5.80
N LYS A 77 -5.97 8.24 -4.66
CA LYS A 77 -5.48 8.88 -3.44
C LYS A 77 -4.06 9.43 -3.62
N ALA A 78 -3.16 8.70 -4.27
CA ALA A 78 -1.80 9.15 -4.54
C ALA A 78 -1.79 10.40 -5.44
N GLU A 79 -2.63 10.43 -6.48
CA GLU A 79 -2.73 11.57 -7.38
C GLU A 79 -3.40 12.80 -6.75
N ASN A 80 -4.37 12.61 -5.87
CA ASN A 80 -5.19 13.69 -5.30
C ASN A 80 -4.84 14.03 -3.85
N ALA A 81 -3.98 13.26 -3.19
CA ALA A 81 -3.48 13.57 -1.88
C ALA A 81 -2.41 14.66 -1.99
N GLY A 82 -2.62 15.79 -1.34
CA GLY A 82 -1.57 16.79 -1.17
C GLY A 82 -0.36 16.21 -0.41
N ARG A 83 0.60 17.07 -0.06
CA ARG A 83 1.87 16.70 0.64
C ARG A 83 1.69 15.90 1.93
N ASP A 84 0.48 15.82 2.46
CA ASP A 84 0.11 15.06 3.68
C ASP A 84 -0.61 13.74 3.33
N SER A 85 -0.17 13.03 2.32
CA SER A 85 -0.82 11.80 1.82
C SER A 85 -1.05 10.70 2.87
N GLY A 86 -0.43 10.82 4.04
CA GLY A 86 -0.56 9.85 5.14
C GLY A 86 0.18 8.54 4.90
N ASN A 87 0.75 8.34 3.70
CA ASN A 87 1.59 7.21 3.33
C ASN A 87 1.04 5.86 3.85
N GLY A 88 1.84 5.01 4.52
CA GLY A 88 1.39 3.73 5.08
C GLY A 88 0.23 3.84 6.10
N ARG A 89 0.04 5.01 6.71
CA ARG A 89 -1.12 5.30 7.57
C ARG A 89 -2.43 5.35 6.76
N MET A 90 -2.36 5.77 5.50
CA MET A 90 -3.51 5.75 4.58
C MET A 90 -4.04 4.33 4.37
N ALA A 91 -3.15 3.36 4.12
CA ALA A 91 -3.55 1.96 3.96
C ALA A 91 -4.20 1.39 5.22
N ARG A 92 -3.68 1.75 6.41
CA ARG A 92 -4.28 1.36 7.69
C ARG A 92 -5.68 1.97 7.88
N ASN A 93 -5.83 3.27 7.67
CA ASN A 93 -7.11 3.96 7.81
C ASN A 93 -8.15 3.40 6.83
N THR A 94 -7.73 3.07 5.59
CA THR A 94 -8.60 2.41 4.62
C THR A 94 -9.02 1.03 5.10
N PHE A 95 -8.11 0.24 5.66
CA PHE A 95 -8.42 -1.07 6.23
C PHE A 95 -9.46 -0.96 7.36
N GLU A 96 -9.25 -0.06 8.33
CA GLU A 96 -10.18 0.14 9.44
C GLU A 96 -11.57 0.55 8.95
N LYS A 97 -11.64 1.43 7.94
CA LYS A 97 -12.90 1.85 7.34
C LYS A 97 -13.61 0.70 6.62
N VAL A 98 -12.90 -0.09 5.82
CA VAL A 98 -13.48 -1.23 5.09
C VAL A 98 -14.04 -2.29 6.04
N VAL A 99 -13.34 -2.59 7.14
CA VAL A 99 -13.83 -3.53 8.17
C VAL A 99 -15.08 -2.99 8.84
N HIS A 100 -15.15 -1.69 9.10
CA HIS A 100 -16.34 -1.05 9.68
C HIS A 100 -17.55 -1.15 8.72
N GLU A 101 -17.36 -0.83 7.45
CA GLU A 101 -18.41 -0.90 6.42
C GLU A 101 -18.90 -2.35 6.20
N GLN A 102 -17.99 -3.34 6.25
CA GLN A 102 -18.38 -4.75 6.25
C GLN A 102 -19.30 -5.09 7.42
N ALA A 103 -18.91 -4.70 8.63
CA ALA A 103 -19.71 -4.96 9.83
C ALA A 103 -21.11 -4.35 9.72
N ASP A 104 -21.20 -3.12 9.23
CA ASP A 104 -22.46 -2.42 8.98
C ASP A 104 -23.31 -3.12 7.92
N ARG A 105 -22.71 -3.52 6.80
CA ARG A 105 -23.39 -4.25 5.72
C ARG A 105 -23.98 -5.56 6.23
N LEU A 106 -23.17 -6.37 6.91
CA LEU A 106 -23.59 -7.67 7.44
C LEU A 106 -24.65 -7.53 8.52
N SER A 107 -24.50 -6.57 9.41
CA SER A 107 -25.50 -6.27 10.45
C SER A 107 -26.85 -5.88 9.86
N LYS A 108 -26.88 -5.00 8.85
CA LYS A 108 -28.11 -4.60 8.13
C LYS A 108 -28.76 -5.76 7.40
N ALA A 109 -27.97 -6.71 6.91
CA ALA A 109 -28.45 -7.93 6.25
C ALA A 109 -28.85 -9.05 7.22
N GLY A 110 -28.55 -8.93 8.51
CA GLY A 110 -28.78 -9.97 9.53
C GLY A 110 -27.87 -11.19 9.35
N ILE A 111 -26.69 -11.03 8.77
CA ILE A 111 -25.73 -12.11 8.46
C ILE A 111 -24.64 -12.11 9.54
N TYR A 112 -24.45 -13.26 10.20
CA TYR A 112 -23.50 -13.40 11.31
C TYR A 112 -22.68 -14.70 11.23
N ASP A 113 -22.67 -15.38 10.08
CA ASP A 113 -21.87 -16.59 9.90
C ASP A 113 -20.36 -16.25 9.74
N ALA A 114 -19.51 -17.19 10.15
CA ALA A 114 -18.06 -16.98 10.18
C ALA A 114 -17.43 -16.81 8.79
N GLU A 115 -18.05 -17.41 7.76
CA GLU A 115 -17.56 -17.29 6.38
C GLU A 115 -17.77 -15.88 5.87
N ALA A 116 -18.99 -15.34 5.99
CA ALA A 116 -19.31 -13.97 5.57
C ALA A 116 -18.46 -12.94 6.34
N LEU A 117 -18.25 -13.17 7.65
CA LEU A 117 -17.40 -12.30 8.48
C LEU A 117 -15.92 -12.31 8.07
N SER A 118 -15.46 -13.35 7.36
CA SER A 118 -14.06 -13.46 6.90
C SER A 118 -13.81 -12.87 5.51
N ILE A 119 -14.85 -12.42 4.79
CA ILE A 119 -14.77 -11.95 3.41
C ILE A 119 -15.09 -10.46 3.33
N LEU A 120 -14.17 -9.69 2.75
CA LEU A 120 -14.37 -8.30 2.39
C LEU A 120 -14.75 -8.18 0.91
N GLU A 121 -15.75 -7.36 0.61
CA GLU A 121 -16.32 -7.18 -0.72
C GLU A 121 -16.11 -5.76 -1.25
N ALA A 122 -16.22 -5.57 -2.56
CA ALA A 122 -16.10 -4.24 -3.17
C ALA A 122 -17.11 -3.21 -2.62
N ALA A 123 -18.26 -3.68 -2.10
CA ALA A 123 -19.26 -2.83 -1.45
C ALA A 123 -18.74 -2.21 -0.14
N ASP A 124 -17.80 -2.86 0.54
CA ASP A 124 -17.24 -2.41 1.82
C ASP A 124 -16.23 -1.26 1.66
N LEU A 125 -15.75 -1.00 0.44
CA LEU A 125 -14.86 0.11 0.15
C LEU A 125 -15.61 1.26 -0.52
N GLU A 126 -15.99 2.29 0.22
CA GLU A 126 -16.42 3.56 -0.35
C GLU A 126 -15.20 4.29 -0.93
N SER A 127 -15.22 4.57 -2.23
CA SER A 127 -14.08 5.15 -2.94
C SER A 127 -14.50 6.23 -3.93
N PRO A 128 -13.84 7.40 -3.92
CA PRO A 128 -14.02 8.41 -4.96
C PRO A 128 -13.55 7.93 -6.35
N ALA A 129 -12.71 6.89 -6.40
CA ALA A 129 -12.27 6.23 -7.63
C ALA A 129 -13.30 5.25 -8.22
N GLU A 130 -14.46 5.07 -7.62
CA GLU A 130 -15.50 4.14 -8.11
C GLU A 130 -15.85 4.31 -9.60
N PRO A 131 -16.03 5.53 -10.14
CA PRO A 131 -16.31 5.73 -11.57
C PRO A 131 -15.15 5.28 -12.44
N MET A 132 -13.91 5.60 -12.07
CA MET A 132 -12.69 5.20 -12.79
C MET A 132 -12.54 3.69 -12.82
N TRP A 133 -12.71 3.01 -11.70
CA TRP A 133 -12.66 1.57 -11.59
C TRP A 133 -13.69 0.90 -12.50
N ARG A 134 -14.95 1.37 -12.51
CA ARG A 134 -16.00 0.83 -13.37
C ARG A 134 -15.72 1.01 -14.85
N GLU A 135 -15.15 2.15 -15.25
CA GLU A 135 -14.75 2.42 -16.62
C GLU A 135 -13.57 1.56 -17.04
N TYR A 136 -12.56 1.43 -16.17
CA TYR A 136 -11.39 0.58 -16.40
C TYR A 136 -11.81 -0.87 -16.67
N ARG A 137 -12.68 -1.43 -15.86
CA ARG A 137 -13.24 -2.79 -16.06
C ARG A 137 -13.94 -2.94 -17.41
N LYS A 138 -14.71 -1.94 -17.85
CA LYS A 138 -15.37 -1.96 -19.15
C LYS A 138 -14.38 -1.90 -20.30
N SER A 139 -13.24 -1.27 -20.13
CA SER A 139 -12.21 -1.15 -21.18
C SER A 139 -11.49 -2.47 -21.48
N GLY A 140 -11.56 -3.45 -20.57
CA GLY A 140 -10.84 -4.72 -20.69
C GLY A 140 -9.32 -4.60 -20.57
N ARG A 141 -8.81 -3.45 -20.09
CA ARG A 141 -7.38 -3.27 -19.81
C ARG A 141 -6.95 -4.22 -18.69
N GLY A 142 -5.71 -4.70 -18.78
CA GLY A 142 -5.11 -5.57 -17.78
C GLY A 142 -4.29 -4.81 -16.75
N TYR A 143 -3.52 -5.56 -15.98
CA TYR A 143 -2.62 -5.06 -14.94
C TYR A 143 -1.20 -5.51 -15.23
N ILE A 144 -0.22 -4.68 -14.86
CA ILE A 144 1.20 -5.03 -14.93
C ILE A 144 1.69 -5.40 -13.54
N VAL A 145 2.39 -6.53 -13.44
CA VAL A 145 3.06 -6.95 -12.22
C VAL A 145 4.55 -7.00 -12.46
N LYS A 146 5.33 -6.44 -11.55
CA LYS A 146 6.80 -6.45 -11.63
C LYS A 146 7.38 -7.43 -10.63
N CYS A 147 8.38 -8.18 -11.07
CA CYS A 147 9.20 -8.97 -10.15
C CYS A 147 10.14 -8.03 -9.38
N GLU A 148 10.01 -7.99 -8.05
CA GLU A 148 10.83 -7.17 -7.16
C GLU A 148 12.33 -7.50 -7.18
N HIS A 149 12.70 -8.67 -7.76
CA HIS A 149 14.10 -9.13 -7.78
C HIS A 149 14.85 -8.82 -9.07
N CYS A 150 14.15 -8.67 -10.21
CA CYS A 150 14.80 -8.48 -11.52
C CYS A 150 14.04 -7.55 -12.46
N GLU A 151 13.00 -6.89 -11.94
CA GLU A 151 12.15 -5.91 -12.67
C GLU A 151 11.43 -6.47 -13.91
N ALA A 152 11.41 -7.81 -14.08
CA ALA A 152 10.63 -8.42 -15.15
C ALA A 152 9.16 -8.10 -14.99
N THR A 153 8.51 -7.71 -16.09
CA THR A 153 7.09 -7.31 -16.11
C THR A 153 6.22 -8.39 -16.73
N TYR A 154 5.05 -8.58 -16.16
CA TYR A 154 4.02 -9.52 -16.58
C TYR A 154 2.70 -8.77 -16.72
N SER A 155 1.95 -9.05 -17.81
CA SER A 155 0.62 -8.47 -18.02
C SER A 155 -0.45 -9.51 -17.70
N TRP A 156 -1.46 -9.11 -16.95
CA TRP A 156 -2.59 -9.95 -16.55
C TRP A 156 -3.90 -9.26 -16.85
N ASN A 157 -4.89 -10.02 -17.33
CA ASN A 157 -6.17 -9.49 -17.80
C ASN A 157 -7.20 -9.29 -16.69
N SER A 158 -6.93 -9.76 -15.47
CA SER A 158 -7.81 -9.61 -14.31
C SER A 158 -7.00 -9.29 -13.07
N ALA A 159 -7.67 -8.77 -12.06
CA ALA A 159 -7.07 -8.65 -10.73
C ALA A 159 -6.63 -10.02 -10.24
N ILE A 160 -5.49 -10.02 -9.72
CA ILE A 160 -4.58 -11.12 -9.50
C ILE A 160 -5.19 -12.17 -8.59
N GLU A 161 -5.38 -13.36 -9.10
CA GLU A 161 -5.89 -14.50 -8.36
C GLU A 161 -4.84 -15.09 -7.41
N MET A 162 -3.54 -14.91 -7.71
CA MET A 162 -2.46 -15.52 -6.93
C MET A 162 -1.62 -14.46 -6.19
N PRO A 163 -1.51 -14.57 -4.85
CA PRO A 163 -0.71 -13.62 -4.06
C PRO A 163 0.80 -13.76 -4.31
N VAL A 164 1.27 -14.91 -4.79
CA VAL A 164 2.68 -15.19 -5.05
C VAL A 164 2.82 -15.84 -6.42
N ALA A 165 3.73 -15.30 -7.24
CA ALA A 165 4.08 -15.85 -8.55
C ALA A 165 5.58 -16.16 -8.62
N LYS A 166 5.96 -17.11 -9.46
CA LYS A 166 7.35 -17.42 -9.75
C LYS A 166 7.80 -16.69 -11.01
N CYS A 167 8.88 -15.95 -10.90
CA CYS A 167 9.45 -15.21 -12.02
C CYS A 167 10.16 -16.13 -13.00
N ASP A 168 9.77 -16.08 -14.29
CA ASP A 168 10.40 -16.90 -15.34
C ASP A 168 11.84 -16.45 -15.66
N LYS A 169 12.19 -15.19 -15.40
CA LYS A 169 13.53 -14.66 -15.66
C LYS A 169 14.54 -15.01 -14.57
N CYS A 170 14.19 -14.83 -13.29
CA CYS A 170 15.14 -15.04 -12.20
C CYS A 170 14.84 -16.27 -11.34
N GLY A 171 13.72 -16.95 -11.57
CA GLY A 171 13.31 -18.17 -10.85
C GLY A 171 12.85 -17.94 -9.42
N ARG A 172 12.83 -16.70 -8.93
CA ARG A 172 12.41 -16.37 -7.56
C ARG A 172 10.91 -16.16 -7.49
N GLU A 173 10.35 -16.42 -6.32
CA GLU A 173 8.97 -16.04 -6.00
C GLU A 173 8.91 -14.56 -5.68
N PHE A 174 7.82 -13.91 -6.07
CA PHE A 174 7.58 -12.49 -5.80
C PHE A 174 6.09 -12.25 -5.51
N ASN A 175 5.80 -11.15 -4.80
CA ASN A 175 4.43 -10.77 -4.52
C ASN A 175 3.75 -10.26 -5.80
N ALA A 176 2.69 -10.96 -6.20
CA ALA A 176 1.91 -10.66 -7.39
C ALA A 176 0.46 -10.27 -7.06
N GLU A 177 0.13 -10.05 -5.78
CA GLU A 177 -1.25 -9.86 -5.32
C GLU A 177 -1.92 -8.59 -5.88
N PHE A 178 -1.13 -7.55 -6.12
CA PHE A 178 -1.62 -6.30 -6.70
C PHE A 178 -0.71 -5.88 -7.86
N GLY A 179 -1.30 -5.63 -9.00
CA GLY A 179 -0.60 -5.09 -10.16
C GLY A 179 -0.63 -3.56 -10.19
N MET A 180 0.02 -2.99 -11.20
CA MET A 180 -0.10 -1.58 -11.58
C MET A 180 -1.12 -1.44 -12.68
N LEU A 181 -1.82 -0.31 -12.71
CA LEU A 181 -2.74 0.02 -13.81
C LEU A 181 -1.97 0.21 -15.11
N ILE A 182 -2.56 -0.21 -16.23
CA ILE A 182 -2.07 0.10 -17.56
C ILE A 182 -2.78 1.38 -18.02
N GLU A 183 -2.03 2.46 -18.20
CA GLU A 183 -2.53 3.73 -18.74
C GLU A 183 -3.05 3.63 -20.19
#